data_8b638d4d8f2827be0731bf51d9324c8b
#
_entry.id   8b638d4d8f2827be0731bf51d9324c8b
#
_cell.length_a   1.000
_cell.length_b   1.000
_cell.length_c   1.000
_cell.angle_alpha   90.00
_cell.angle_beta   90.00
_cell.angle_gamma   90.00
#
_symmetry.space_group_name_H-M   'P 1'
#
loop_
_entity.id
_entity.type
_entity.pdbx_description
1 polymer ?
#
loop_
_entity_poly.entity_id
_entity_poly.type
_entity_poly.pdbx_seq_one_letter_code
_entity_poly.pdbx_strand_id
1 'polypeptide(L)'
;MPASHAVDDAVEISGLVKAYDGRRVVDGLDLRAARGRVTAVLGPNGAGKTTTVECCEGLRSPDGGTVRVLGLDPLTQAHDLRPRVGVMLQDGGLPTGVRALDMLEHVARMYARPREVDELVERLGLGSFARTTVRRLSGGQRQRLALAAAVVGRPELVFLDEPSAGMDPQSRRAVWDLVRELRDEGVAVVLTTHLMDEAEDLADHVAVVDRGRVIAEGSVRDLVADAEDRTLRLEVAGELDVDGLARALGPELQVRAAGAGSCTVVGTVGPTTVAAVTAWLAEHDTLAIRLTVGRRTLEDVFLDLTGRELR
;
A
#
# COMPACT_ATOMS: atom_id res chain seq x y z
N MET A 1 8.88 33.26 12.17
CA MET A 1 7.92 32.16 12.12
C MET A 1 7.53 32.00 10.66
N PRO A 2 7.96 30.94 9.92
CA PRO A 2 7.45 30.73 8.58
C PRO A 2 6.00 30.25 8.71
N ALA A 3 5.11 30.89 7.95
CA ALA A 3 3.73 30.48 7.81
C ALA A 3 3.71 29.05 7.26
N SER A 4 3.26 28.11 8.06
CA SER A 4 2.85 26.78 7.61
C SER A 4 1.78 27.00 6.54
N HIS A 5 2.11 26.73 5.29
CA HIS A 5 1.07 26.47 4.31
C HIS A 5 0.32 25.24 4.82
N ALA A 6 -0.86 25.47 5.39
CA ALA A 6 -1.78 24.40 5.67
C ALA A 6 -2.06 23.72 4.33
N VAL A 7 -1.44 22.60 4.07
CA VAL A 7 -1.82 21.70 3.00
C VAL A 7 -3.25 21.31 3.35
N ASP A 8 -4.20 21.60 2.47
CA ASP A 8 -5.62 21.28 2.69
C ASP A 8 -5.74 19.74 2.67
N ASP A 9 -5.76 19.14 3.87
CA ASP A 9 -5.75 17.69 4.02
C ASP A 9 -7.11 17.12 3.60
N ALA A 10 -7.09 16.05 2.80
CA ALA A 10 -8.28 15.29 2.44
C ALA A 10 -8.70 14.36 3.60
N VAL A 11 -7.73 13.86 4.38
CA VAL A 11 -7.96 13.05 5.58
C VAL A 11 -7.08 13.56 6.72
N GLU A 12 -7.68 13.75 7.89
CA GLU A 12 -6.99 14.05 9.14
C GLU A 12 -7.45 13.09 10.22
N ILE A 13 -6.52 12.36 10.80
CA ILE A 13 -6.74 11.45 11.92
C ILE A 13 -5.85 11.91 13.07
N SER A 14 -6.42 12.06 14.27
CA SER A 14 -5.66 12.39 15.46
C SER A 14 -6.02 11.44 16.60
N GLY A 15 -5.03 10.69 17.07
CA GLY A 15 -5.13 9.79 18.22
C GLY A 15 -6.18 8.69 18.07
N LEU A 16 -6.42 8.18 16.86
CA LEU A 16 -7.46 7.19 16.58
C LEU A 16 -7.25 5.92 17.42
N VAL A 17 -8.28 5.54 18.15
CA VAL A 17 -8.34 4.28 18.90
C VAL A 17 -9.52 3.47 18.43
N LYS A 18 -9.29 2.16 18.17
CA LYS A 18 -10.34 1.19 17.91
C LYS A 18 -10.00 -0.14 18.56
N ALA A 19 -10.93 -0.68 19.31
CA ALA A 19 -10.80 -1.96 19.99
C ALA A 19 -11.96 -2.92 19.62
N TYR A 20 -11.67 -4.20 19.65
CA TYR A 20 -12.64 -5.27 19.52
C TYR A 20 -12.39 -6.27 20.65
N ASP A 21 -13.42 -6.62 21.39
CA ASP A 21 -13.35 -7.56 22.53
C ASP A 21 -12.22 -7.23 23.52
N GLY A 22 -12.03 -5.93 23.79
CA GLY A 22 -11.00 -5.43 24.70
C GLY A 22 -9.57 -5.35 24.11
N ARG A 23 -9.35 -5.85 22.89
CA ARG A 23 -8.06 -5.74 22.20
C ARG A 23 -8.04 -4.52 21.30
N ARG A 24 -7.08 -3.62 21.50
CA ARG A 24 -6.84 -2.49 20.61
C ARG A 24 -6.25 -2.97 19.29
N VAL A 25 -6.95 -2.68 18.19
CA VAL A 25 -6.51 -2.93 16.81
C VAL A 25 -5.89 -1.67 16.22
N VAL A 26 -6.42 -0.50 16.59
CA VAL A 26 -5.80 0.81 16.35
C VAL A 26 -5.57 1.46 17.71
N ASP A 27 -4.39 2.01 17.95
CA ASP A 27 -3.95 2.44 19.29
C ASP A 27 -3.23 3.78 19.24
N GLY A 28 -4.02 4.86 19.14
CA GLY A 28 -3.52 6.23 19.11
C GLY A 28 -2.85 6.59 17.77
N LEU A 29 -3.46 6.17 16.66
CA LEU A 29 -2.93 6.40 15.31
C LEU A 29 -3.20 7.83 14.86
N ASP A 30 -2.16 8.51 14.40
CA ASP A 30 -2.22 9.79 13.69
C ASP A 30 -1.92 9.55 12.21
N LEU A 31 -2.66 10.20 11.30
CA LEU A 31 -2.44 10.10 9.86
C LEU A 31 -2.98 11.34 9.16
N ARG A 32 -2.24 11.83 8.15
CA ARG A 32 -2.70 12.88 7.24
C ARG A 32 -2.57 12.43 5.80
N ALA A 33 -3.58 12.75 4.99
CA ALA A 33 -3.54 12.53 3.55
C ALA A 33 -3.87 13.84 2.84
N ALA A 34 -2.94 14.33 2.04
CA ALA A 34 -3.08 15.60 1.32
C ALA A 34 -4.03 15.46 0.11
N ARG A 35 -4.72 16.53 -0.25
CA ARG A 35 -5.52 16.59 -1.48
C ARG A 35 -4.65 16.42 -2.73
N GLY A 36 -5.18 15.72 -3.74
CA GLY A 36 -4.50 15.49 -5.01
C GLY A 36 -3.20 14.70 -4.90
N ARG A 37 -3.05 13.91 -3.84
CA ARG A 37 -1.89 13.08 -3.59
C ARG A 37 -2.31 11.64 -3.29
N VAL A 38 -1.38 10.72 -3.53
CA VAL A 38 -1.52 9.32 -3.15
C VAL A 38 -0.84 9.09 -1.80
N THR A 39 -1.61 8.72 -0.79
CA THR A 39 -1.12 8.31 0.52
C THR A 39 -1.29 6.80 0.67
N ALA A 40 -0.18 6.08 0.80
CA ALA A 40 -0.20 4.64 1.05
C ALA A 40 -0.10 4.35 2.56
N VAL A 41 -1.03 3.56 3.06
CA VAL A 41 -1.00 2.98 4.41
C VAL A 41 -0.45 1.57 4.30
N LEU A 42 0.84 1.43 4.58
CA LEU A 42 1.62 0.20 4.40
C LEU A 42 1.74 -0.57 5.71
N GLY A 43 1.64 -1.88 5.68
CA GLY A 43 1.85 -2.70 6.88
C GLY A 43 1.36 -4.13 6.72
N PRO A 44 1.70 -5.03 7.66
CA PRO A 44 1.31 -6.43 7.61
C PRO A 44 -0.19 -6.62 7.80
N ASN A 45 -0.66 -7.84 7.52
CA ASN A 45 -2.02 -8.22 7.83
C ASN A 45 -2.29 -8.12 9.34
N GLY A 46 -3.42 -7.52 9.71
CA GLY A 46 -3.77 -7.28 11.11
C GLY A 46 -3.08 -6.07 11.76
N ALA A 47 -2.34 -5.25 11.02
CA ALA A 47 -1.73 -4.02 11.53
C ALA A 47 -2.74 -2.91 11.88
N GLY A 48 -4.01 -3.02 11.45
CA GLY A 48 -5.06 -2.02 11.70
C GLY A 48 -5.39 -1.15 10.49
N LYS A 49 -4.79 -1.39 9.31
CA LYS A 49 -4.98 -0.58 8.09
C LYS A 49 -6.45 -0.47 7.68
N THR A 50 -7.10 -1.61 7.38
CA THR A 50 -8.52 -1.67 7.00
C THR A 50 -9.41 -1.02 8.06
N THR A 51 -9.18 -1.30 9.35
CA THR A 51 -9.95 -0.68 10.44
C THR A 51 -9.81 0.84 10.47
N THR A 52 -8.61 1.36 10.20
CA THR A 52 -8.37 2.81 10.11
C THR A 52 -9.14 3.41 8.96
N VAL A 53 -9.09 2.78 7.77
CA VAL A 53 -9.83 3.22 6.58
C VAL A 53 -11.35 3.13 6.81
N GLU A 54 -11.87 2.03 7.38
CA GLU A 54 -13.29 1.88 7.73
C GLU A 54 -13.79 3.00 8.68
N CYS A 55 -12.93 3.51 9.58
CA CYS A 55 -13.27 4.67 10.41
C CYS A 55 -13.37 5.96 9.57
N CYS A 56 -12.50 6.14 8.57
CA CYS A 56 -12.56 7.28 7.65
C CYS A 56 -13.79 7.22 6.74
N GLU A 57 -14.21 6.04 6.35
CA GLU A 57 -15.40 5.81 5.52
C GLU A 57 -16.72 5.96 6.31
N GLY A 58 -16.63 6.09 7.64
CA GLY A 58 -17.80 6.12 8.53
C GLY A 58 -18.51 4.77 8.68
N LEU A 59 -17.84 3.68 8.32
CA LEU A 59 -18.34 2.30 8.50
C LEU A 59 -18.10 1.79 9.93
N ARG A 60 -17.13 2.39 10.63
CA ARG A 60 -16.79 2.07 12.03
C ARG A 60 -16.72 3.33 12.86
N SER A 61 -17.29 3.28 14.07
CA SER A 61 -17.12 4.35 15.04
C SER A 61 -15.79 4.18 15.77
N PRO A 62 -14.94 5.22 15.86
CA PRO A 62 -13.80 5.25 16.75
C PRO A 62 -14.20 5.06 18.20
N ASP A 63 -13.34 4.44 19.01
CA ASP A 63 -13.49 4.38 20.47
C ASP A 63 -12.73 5.53 21.15
N GLY A 64 -11.88 6.25 20.40
CA GLY A 64 -11.16 7.45 20.81
C GLY A 64 -10.49 8.16 19.65
N GLY A 65 -10.07 9.40 19.87
CA GLY A 65 -9.48 10.24 18.84
C GLY A 65 -10.51 10.93 17.95
N THR A 66 -10.05 11.54 16.87
CA THR A 66 -10.88 12.26 15.91
C THR A 66 -10.52 11.88 14.47
N VAL A 67 -11.53 11.85 13.60
CA VAL A 67 -11.38 11.62 12.16
C VAL A 67 -12.09 12.72 11.41
N ARG A 68 -11.41 13.34 10.45
CA ARG A 68 -11.96 14.29 9.51
C ARG A 68 -11.65 13.86 8.08
N VAL A 69 -12.65 13.89 7.23
CA VAL A 69 -12.54 13.52 5.81
C VAL A 69 -13.15 14.65 4.99
N LEU A 70 -12.34 15.26 4.12
CA LEU A 70 -12.68 16.49 3.39
C LEU A 70 -13.22 17.60 4.33
N GLY A 71 -12.66 17.67 5.58
CA GLY A 71 -13.08 18.59 6.63
C GLY A 71 -14.35 18.18 7.39
N LEU A 72 -15.03 17.09 7.00
CA LEU A 72 -16.28 16.62 7.58
C LEU A 72 -16.05 15.44 8.53
N ASP A 73 -16.96 15.28 9.49
CA ASP A 73 -17.01 14.10 10.35
C ASP A 73 -17.75 12.96 9.62
N PRO A 74 -17.07 11.81 9.37
CA PRO A 74 -17.66 10.75 8.53
C PRO A 74 -18.86 10.04 9.16
N LEU A 75 -19.08 10.17 10.48
CA LEU A 75 -20.22 9.56 11.15
C LEU A 75 -21.44 10.50 11.16
N THR A 76 -21.22 11.76 11.53
CA THR A 76 -22.31 12.72 11.73
C THR A 76 -22.68 13.50 10.47
N GLN A 77 -21.75 13.63 9.51
CA GLN A 77 -21.92 14.36 8.26
C GLN A 77 -21.82 13.44 7.02
N ALA A 78 -22.16 12.16 7.19
CA ALA A 78 -22.07 11.13 6.15
C ALA A 78 -22.86 11.48 4.88
N HIS A 79 -24.00 12.17 5.00
CA HIS A 79 -24.84 12.57 3.86
C HIS A 79 -24.09 13.49 2.89
N ASP A 80 -23.34 14.46 3.42
CA ASP A 80 -22.59 15.45 2.63
C ASP A 80 -21.28 14.88 2.12
N LEU A 81 -20.75 13.87 2.81
CA LEU A 81 -19.48 13.24 2.49
C LEU A 81 -19.59 12.18 1.39
N ARG A 82 -20.61 11.29 1.47
CA ARG A 82 -20.75 10.13 0.55
C ARG A 82 -20.72 10.45 -0.94
N PRO A 83 -21.32 11.54 -1.43
CA PRO A 83 -21.27 11.87 -2.85
C PRO A 83 -19.87 12.29 -3.34
N ARG A 84 -18.97 12.64 -2.41
CA ARG A 84 -17.63 13.18 -2.67
C ARG A 84 -16.53 12.15 -2.50
N VAL A 85 -16.85 10.98 -1.94
CA VAL A 85 -15.88 9.93 -1.60
C VAL A 85 -16.22 8.65 -2.35
N GLY A 86 -15.21 8.08 -2.99
CA GLY A 86 -15.26 6.74 -3.54
C GLY A 86 -14.67 5.73 -2.55
N VAL A 87 -15.25 4.53 -2.51
CA VAL A 87 -14.81 3.48 -1.58
C VAL A 87 -14.70 2.17 -2.32
N MET A 88 -13.54 1.54 -2.24
CA MET A 88 -13.30 0.17 -2.69
C MET A 88 -12.95 -0.69 -1.48
N LEU A 89 -13.92 -1.48 -1.03
CA LEU A 89 -13.76 -2.42 0.09
C LEU A 89 -12.98 -3.67 -0.35
N GLN A 90 -12.17 -4.22 0.55
CA GLN A 90 -11.40 -5.45 0.34
C GLN A 90 -12.31 -6.63 -0.02
N ASP A 91 -13.38 -6.84 0.75
CA ASP A 91 -14.35 -7.89 0.54
C ASP A 91 -15.79 -7.34 0.57
N GLY A 92 -16.57 -7.63 -0.46
CA GLY A 92 -17.98 -7.29 -0.47
C GLY A 92 -18.32 -5.95 -1.12
N GLY A 93 -19.44 -5.36 -0.67
CA GLY A 93 -19.94 -4.07 -1.18
C GLY A 93 -20.67 -4.14 -2.53
N LEU A 94 -20.43 -5.18 -3.34
CA LEU A 94 -21.08 -5.34 -4.64
C LEU A 94 -22.24 -6.34 -4.58
N PRO A 95 -23.43 -5.99 -5.13
CA PRO A 95 -24.54 -6.92 -5.28
C PRO A 95 -24.15 -8.14 -6.10
N THR A 96 -24.25 -9.34 -5.51
CA THR A 96 -23.68 -10.57 -6.11
C THR A 96 -24.55 -11.20 -7.21
N GLY A 97 -25.85 -10.89 -7.25
CA GLY A 97 -26.83 -11.50 -8.16
C GLY A 97 -26.98 -10.84 -9.53
N VAL A 98 -26.36 -9.67 -9.75
CA VAL A 98 -26.45 -8.87 -10.97
C VAL A 98 -25.24 -9.07 -11.88
N ARG A 99 -25.33 -8.69 -13.15
CA ARG A 99 -24.18 -8.71 -14.07
C ARG A 99 -23.23 -7.56 -13.77
N ALA A 100 -21.96 -7.73 -14.06
CA ALA A 100 -20.91 -6.75 -13.76
C ALA A 100 -21.20 -5.37 -14.38
N LEU A 101 -21.55 -5.31 -15.65
CA LEU A 101 -21.84 -4.05 -16.33
C LEU A 101 -23.13 -3.41 -15.81
N ASP A 102 -24.20 -4.19 -15.63
CA ASP A 102 -25.48 -3.68 -15.13
C ASP A 102 -25.30 -3.06 -13.71
N MET A 103 -24.42 -3.65 -12.89
CA MET A 103 -24.08 -3.13 -11.57
C MET A 103 -23.37 -1.78 -11.68
N LEU A 104 -22.33 -1.68 -12.53
CA LEU A 104 -21.59 -0.43 -12.72
C LEU A 104 -22.46 0.69 -13.25
N GLU A 105 -23.30 0.41 -14.26
CA GLU A 105 -24.29 1.35 -14.78
C GLU A 105 -25.29 1.80 -13.70
N HIS A 106 -25.72 0.86 -12.83
CA HIS A 106 -26.62 1.19 -11.74
C HIS A 106 -25.96 2.17 -10.76
N VAL A 107 -24.71 1.94 -10.38
CA VAL A 107 -23.96 2.85 -9.51
C VAL A 107 -23.77 4.21 -10.19
N ALA A 108 -23.41 4.23 -11.48
CA ALA A 108 -23.26 5.48 -12.23
C ALA A 108 -24.53 6.36 -12.18
N ARG A 109 -25.71 5.74 -12.30
CA ARG A 109 -27.01 6.47 -12.23
C ARG A 109 -27.32 7.11 -10.88
N MET A 110 -26.59 6.76 -9.81
CA MET A 110 -26.75 7.40 -8.50
C MET A 110 -26.08 8.76 -8.42
N TYR A 111 -25.21 9.11 -9.38
CA TYR A 111 -24.46 10.35 -9.42
C TYR A 111 -24.98 11.29 -10.49
N ALA A 112 -24.96 12.60 -10.21
CA ALA A 112 -25.44 13.62 -11.14
C ALA A 112 -24.53 13.78 -12.37
N ARG A 113 -23.24 13.54 -12.24
CA ARG A 113 -22.21 13.68 -13.30
C ARG A 113 -21.20 12.55 -13.20
N PRO A 114 -21.58 11.30 -13.51
CA PRO A 114 -20.65 10.17 -13.44
C PRO A 114 -19.58 10.27 -14.54
N ARG A 115 -18.52 9.46 -14.40
CA ARG A 115 -17.63 9.15 -15.52
C ARG A 115 -18.37 8.32 -16.56
N GLU A 116 -17.92 8.39 -17.80
CA GLU A 116 -18.46 7.52 -18.85
C GLU A 116 -18.14 6.06 -18.50
N VAL A 117 -19.17 5.23 -18.44
CA VAL A 117 -19.02 3.81 -18.07
C VAL A 117 -18.14 3.07 -19.08
N ASP A 118 -18.29 3.37 -20.38
CA ASP A 118 -17.50 2.74 -21.43
C ASP A 118 -16.00 3.02 -21.29
N GLU A 119 -15.63 4.21 -20.84
CA GLU A 119 -14.24 4.57 -20.54
C GLU A 119 -13.65 3.65 -19.45
N LEU A 120 -14.38 3.45 -18.36
CA LEU A 120 -13.96 2.57 -17.26
C LEU A 120 -13.94 1.09 -17.69
N VAL A 121 -14.88 0.68 -18.56
CA VAL A 121 -14.93 -0.66 -19.13
C VAL A 121 -13.67 -0.95 -19.96
N GLU A 122 -13.25 -0.02 -20.80
CA GLU A 122 -12.04 -0.15 -21.62
C GLU A 122 -10.78 -0.16 -20.75
N ARG A 123 -10.60 0.84 -19.88
CA ARG A 123 -9.40 1.02 -19.04
C ARG A 123 -9.12 -0.15 -18.11
N LEU A 124 -10.17 -0.67 -17.47
CA LEU A 124 -10.05 -1.76 -16.50
C LEU A 124 -10.32 -3.14 -17.13
N GLY A 125 -10.52 -3.21 -18.47
CA GLY A 125 -10.74 -4.46 -19.18
C GLY A 125 -11.99 -5.21 -18.71
N LEU A 126 -13.07 -4.48 -18.34
CA LEU A 126 -14.29 -5.08 -17.81
C LEU A 126 -15.11 -5.78 -18.90
N GLY A 127 -14.90 -5.43 -20.16
CA GLY A 127 -15.65 -5.95 -21.30
C GLY A 127 -15.64 -7.47 -21.41
N SER A 128 -14.53 -8.13 -21.05
CA SER A 128 -14.38 -9.58 -21.09
C SER A 128 -15.32 -10.33 -20.13
N PHE A 129 -15.82 -9.68 -19.08
CA PHE A 129 -16.73 -10.27 -18.11
C PHE A 129 -17.99 -9.42 -17.83
N ALA A 130 -18.28 -8.43 -18.67
CA ALA A 130 -19.40 -7.50 -18.53
C ALA A 130 -20.76 -8.20 -18.29
N ARG A 131 -20.98 -9.35 -18.96
CA ARG A 131 -22.20 -10.17 -18.86
C ARG A 131 -22.17 -11.21 -17.74
N THR A 132 -21.04 -11.38 -17.05
CA THR A 132 -20.87 -12.36 -15.96
C THR A 132 -21.48 -11.78 -14.68
N THR A 133 -22.21 -12.63 -13.94
CA THR A 133 -22.74 -12.22 -12.61
C THR A 133 -21.60 -12.03 -11.61
N VAL A 134 -21.72 -10.99 -10.76
CA VAL A 134 -20.67 -10.60 -9.79
C VAL A 134 -20.19 -11.78 -8.93
N ARG A 135 -21.10 -12.67 -8.49
CA ARG A 135 -20.74 -13.88 -7.71
C ARG A 135 -19.81 -14.86 -8.43
N ARG A 136 -19.76 -14.81 -9.78
CA ARG A 136 -18.94 -15.69 -10.62
C ARG A 136 -17.63 -15.06 -11.07
N LEU A 137 -17.39 -13.83 -10.72
CA LEU A 137 -16.14 -13.13 -11.04
C LEU A 137 -14.99 -13.73 -10.24
N SER A 138 -13.81 -13.80 -10.86
CA SER A 138 -12.57 -14.06 -10.16
C SER A 138 -12.27 -12.92 -9.16
N GLY A 139 -11.36 -13.10 -8.21
CA GLY A 139 -10.93 -12.06 -7.29
C GLY A 139 -10.51 -10.78 -8.01
N GLY A 140 -9.58 -10.89 -8.96
CA GLY A 140 -9.09 -9.74 -9.72
C GLY A 140 -10.15 -9.08 -10.63
N GLN A 141 -11.10 -9.85 -11.18
CA GLN A 141 -12.24 -9.28 -11.91
C GLN A 141 -13.15 -8.49 -10.99
N ARG A 142 -13.41 -9.00 -9.79
CA ARG A 142 -14.24 -8.33 -8.78
C ARG A 142 -13.58 -7.05 -8.29
N GLN A 143 -12.28 -7.06 -8.03
CA GLN A 143 -11.53 -5.88 -7.62
C GLN A 143 -11.54 -4.79 -8.69
N ARG A 144 -11.31 -5.12 -9.98
CA ARG A 144 -11.40 -4.14 -11.08
C ARG A 144 -12.80 -3.53 -11.19
N LEU A 145 -13.84 -4.33 -11.00
CA LEU A 145 -15.22 -3.84 -10.98
C LEU A 145 -15.49 -2.94 -9.76
N ALA A 146 -14.99 -3.30 -8.57
CA ALA A 146 -15.10 -2.52 -7.36
C ALA A 146 -14.38 -1.16 -7.49
N LEU A 147 -13.19 -1.15 -8.08
CA LEU A 147 -12.46 0.07 -8.40
C LEU A 147 -13.26 0.97 -9.36
N ALA A 148 -13.81 0.41 -10.44
CA ALA A 148 -14.66 1.16 -11.36
C ALA A 148 -15.85 1.79 -10.63
N ALA A 149 -16.53 1.04 -9.76
CA ALA A 149 -17.64 1.53 -8.96
C ALA A 149 -17.23 2.65 -7.97
N ALA A 150 -16.03 2.56 -7.38
CA ALA A 150 -15.51 3.56 -6.47
C ALA A 150 -15.24 4.91 -7.16
N VAL A 151 -14.82 4.90 -8.44
CA VAL A 151 -14.40 6.11 -9.15
C VAL A 151 -15.44 6.67 -10.11
N VAL A 152 -16.49 5.90 -10.42
CA VAL A 152 -17.52 6.32 -11.42
C VAL A 152 -18.21 7.62 -11.03
N GLY A 153 -18.35 7.91 -9.74
CA GLY A 153 -18.98 9.14 -9.22
C GLY A 153 -18.15 10.43 -9.33
N ARG A 154 -16.93 10.38 -9.88
CA ARG A 154 -15.97 11.49 -9.88
C ARG A 154 -15.69 12.02 -8.47
N PRO A 155 -15.20 11.17 -7.55
CA PRO A 155 -14.96 11.57 -6.17
C PRO A 155 -13.82 12.59 -6.05
N GLU A 156 -13.81 13.38 -4.96
CA GLU A 156 -12.69 14.23 -4.56
C GLU A 156 -11.61 13.42 -3.79
N LEU A 157 -12.03 12.33 -3.17
CA LEU A 157 -11.18 11.39 -2.42
C LEU A 157 -11.63 9.97 -2.70
N VAL A 158 -10.68 9.04 -2.87
CA VAL A 158 -10.99 7.61 -2.97
C VAL A 158 -10.19 6.82 -1.95
N PHE A 159 -10.87 5.92 -1.24
CA PHE A 159 -10.26 4.89 -0.39
C PHE A 159 -10.19 3.58 -1.17
N LEU A 160 -9.00 2.98 -1.22
CA LEU A 160 -8.73 1.74 -1.95
C LEU A 160 -8.10 0.73 -0.97
N ASP A 161 -8.87 -0.25 -0.53
CA ASP A 161 -8.35 -1.29 0.37
C ASP A 161 -7.78 -2.47 -0.45
N GLU A 162 -6.44 -2.58 -0.46
CA GLU A 162 -5.66 -3.57 -1.21
C GLU A 162 -6.04 -3.69 -2.71
N PRO A 163 -5.97 -2.59 -3.49
CA PRO A 163 -6.60 -2.50 -4.80
C PRO A 163 -6.04 -3.48 -5.84
N SER A 164 -4.80 -3.92 -5.71
CA SER A 164 -4.15 -4.82 -6.68
C SER A 164 -3.79 -6.19 -6.12
N ALA A 165 -4.23 -6.52 -4.89
CA ALA A 165 -3.91 -7.80 -4.26
C ALA A 165 -4.41 -9.00 -5.07
N GLY A 166 -3.54 -10.00 -5.28
CA GLY A 166 -3.89 -11.22 -6.01
C GLY A 166 -4.16 -11.06 -7.50
N MET A 167 -3.84 -9.90 -8.09
CA MET A 167 -3.95 -9.67 -9.53
C MET A 167 -2.71 -10.15 -10.29
N ASP A 168 -2.94 -10.54 -11.54
CA ASP A 168 -1.86 -10.74 -12.50
C ASP A 168 -1.15 -9.41 -12.83
N PRO A 169 0.11 -9.43 -13.31
CA PRO A 169 0.88 -8.21 -13.55
C PRO A 169 0.24 -7.22 -14.52
N GLN A 170 -0.52 -7.68 -15.51
CA GLN A 170 -1.18 -6.82 -16.49
C GLN A 170 -2.37 -6.09 -15.86
N SER A 171 -3.21 -6.83 -15.13
CA SER A 171 -4.35 -6.25 -14.38
C SER A 171 -3.89 -5.25 -13.33
N ARG A 172 -2.78 -5.55 -12.61
CA ARG A 172 -2.18 -4.66 -11.63
C ARG A 172 -1.74 -3.33 -12.26
N ARG A 173 -1.08 -3.36 -13.41
CA ARG A 173 -0.67 -2.15 -14.13
C ARG A 173 -1.86 -1.27 -14.50
N ALA A 174 -2.96 -1.85 -14.99
CA ALA A 174 -4.16 -1.08 -15.32
C ALA A 174 -4.76 -0.37 -14.10
N VAL A 175 -4.73 -1.01 -12.92
CA VAL A 175 -5.13 -0.39 -11.64
C VAL A 175 -4.19 0.77 -11.27
N TRP A 176 -2.88 0.54 -11.35
CA TRP A 176 -1.88 1.56 -11.03
C TRP A 176 -1.96 2.77 -11.96
N ASP A 177 -2.17 2.54 -13.25
CA ASP A 177 -2.33 3.63 -14.23
C ASP A 177 -3.56 4.47 -13.91
N LEU A 178 -4.70 3.84 -13.54
CA LEU A 178 -5.88 4.58 -13.11
C LEU A 178 -5.64 5.37 -11.82
N VAL A 179 -4.91 4.84 -10.85
CA VAL A 179 -4.55 5.56 -9.61
C VAL A 179 -3.71 6.81 -9.93
N ARG A 180 -2.73 6.69 -10.85
CA ARG A 180 -1.93 7.85 -11.30
C ARG A 180 -2.78 8.91 -11.98
N GLU A 181 -3.72 8.50 -12.83
CA GLU A 181 -4.63 9.42 -13.50
C GLU A 181 -5.55 10.15 -12.52
N LEU A 182 -6.10 9.44 -11.54
CA LEU A 182 -6.90 10.05 -10.48
C LEU A 182 -6.11 11.13 -9.72
N ARG A 183 -4.86 10.84 -9.36
CA ARG A 183 -3.95 11.81 -8.76
C ARG A 183 -3.72 13.01 -9.67
N ASP A 184 -3.45 12.77 -10.95
CA ASP A 184 -3.17 13.83 -11.94
C ASP A 184 -4.41 14.70 -12.21
N GLU A 185 -5.62 14.16 -12.02
CA GLU A 185 -6.89 14.89 -12.01
C GLU A 185 -7.13 15.68 -10.69
N GLY A 186 -6.26 15.55 -9.70
CA GLY A 186 -6.38 16.23 -8.41
C GLY A 186 -7.22 15.47 -7.37
N VAL A 187 -7.57 14.21 -7.63
CA VAL A 187 -8.26 13.35 -6.66
C VAL A 187 -7.27 12.90 -5.59
N ALA A 188 -7.64 13.02 -4.33
CA ALA A 188 -6.88 12.41 -3.25
C ALA A 188 -7.10 10.89 -3.25
N VAL A 189 -6.02 10.12 -3.06
CA VAL A 189 -6.10 8.67 -2.97
C VAL A 189 -5.50 8.21 -1.66
N VAL A 190 -6.25 7.47 -0.87
CA VAL A 190 -5.74 6.74 0.29
C VAL A 190 -5.83 5.25 -0.02
N LEU A 191 -4.71 4.58 -0.15
CA LEU A 191 -4.69 3.15 -0.39
C LEU A 191 -4.04 2.40 0.77
N THR A 192 -4.60 1.24 1.11
CA THR A 192 -3.91 0.29 1.98
C THR A 192 -3.22 -0.75 1.13
N THR A 193 -2.06 -1.17 1.54
CA THR A 193 -1.36 -2.27 0.85
C THR A 193 -0.39 -2.98 1.80
N HIS A 194 -0.09 -4.22 1.47
CA HIS A 194 1.04 -4.96 2.01
C HIS A 194 2.13 -5.18 0.94
N LEU A 195 1.90 -4.67 -0.28
CA LEU A 195 2.83 -4.75 -1.40
C LEU A 195 3.73 -3.50 -1.40
N MET A 196 5.02 -3.69 -1.16
CA MET A 196 6.00 -2.61 -1.14
C MET A 196 6.15 -1.93 -2.49
N ASP A 197 6.19 -2.73 -3.56
CA ASP A 197 6.29 -2.26 -4.93
C ASP A 197 5.12 -1.35 -5.34
N GLU A 198 3.91 -1.63 -4.84
CA GLU A 198 2.74 -0.77 -5.06
C GLU A 198 2.90 0.59 -4.36
N ALA A 199 3.35 0.59 -3.09
CA ALA A 199 3.60 1.82 -2.37
C ALA A 199 4.75 2.63 -2.98
N GLU A 200 5.86 1.98 -3.38
CA GLU A 200 7.01 2.64 -4.01
C GLU A 200 6.65 3.30 -5.34
N ASP A 201 5.77 2.68 -6.12
CA ASP A 201 5.44 3.12 -7.48
C ASP A 201 4.33 4.18 -7.52
N LEU A 202 3.40 4.16 -6.57
CA LEU A 202 2.22 5.01 -6.57
C LEU A 202 2.26 6.16 -5.56
N ALA A 203 2.85 5.94 -4.37
CA ALA A 203 2.66 6.86 -3.26
C ALA A 203 3.52 8.12 -3.33
N ASP A 204 2.90 9.27 -3.12
CA ASP A 204 3.57 10.52 -2.80
C ASP A 204 3.98 10.55 -1.32
N HIS A 205 3.19 9.91 -0.45
CA HIS A 205 3.41 9.78 0.98
C HIS A 205 3.07 8.37 1.46
N VAL A 206 3.90 7.83 2.33
CA VAL A 206 3.73 6.49 2.91
C VAL A 206 3.65 6.62 4.42
N ALA A 207 2.65 5.99 5.02
CA ALA A 207 2.55 5.77 6.46
C ALA A 207 2.70 4.26 6.73
N VAL A 208 3.78 3.90 7.41
CA VAL A 208 4.06 2.51 7.80
C VAL A 208 3.35 2.23 9.12
N VAL A 209 2.43 1.27 9.11
CA VAL A 209 1.62 0.91 10.28
C VAL A 209 2.02 -0.47 10.79
N ASP A 210 2.33 -0.57 12.08
CA ASP A 210 2.47 -1.85 12.79
C ASP A 210 1.73 -1.76 14.13
N ARG A 211 1.00 -2.83 14.47
CA ARG A 211 0.25 -2.98 15.74
C ARG A 211 -0.64 -1.78 16.09
N GLY A 212 -1.32 -1.24 15.08
CA GLY A 212 -2.27 -0.14 15.25
C GLY A 212 -1.65 1.24 15.41
N ARG A 213 -0.37 1.41 15.14
CA ARG A 213 0.36 2.69 15.25
C ARG A 213 1.13 2.98 13.97
N VAL A 214 1.26 4.25 13.62
CA VAL A 214 2.23 4.68 12.61
C VAL A 214 3.62 4.62 13.25
N ILE A 215 4.53 3.86 12.63
CA ILE A 215 5.91 3.67 13.10
C ILE A 215 6.93 4.44 12.26
N ALA A 216 6.57 4.82 11.03
CA ALA A 216 7.32 5.73 10.17
C ALA A 216 6.36 6.34 9.15
N GLU A 217 6.64 7.57 8.74
CA GLU A 217 5.91 8.26 7.68
C GLU A 217 6.82 9.22 6.92
N GLY A 218 6.51 9.45 5.64
CA GLY A 218 7.27 10.36 4.78
C GLY A 218 7.05 10.07 3.31
N SER A 219 7.76 10.79 2.42
CA SER A 219 7.81 10.37 1.02
C SER A 219 8.60 9.06 0.90
N VAL A 220 8.34 8.29 -0.15
CA VAL A 220 9.15 7.09 -0.45
C VAL A 220 10.64 7.43 -0.43
N ARG A 221 10.99 8.58 -1.03
CA ARG A 221 12.37 9.05 -1.07
C ARG A 221 12.94 9.30 0.32
N ASP A 222 12.19 9.95 1.22
CA ASP A 222 12.69 10.27 2.57
C ASP A 222 12.84 9.00 3.42
N LEU A 223 11.88 8.07 3.31
CA LEU A 223 11.93 6.80 4.04
C LEU A 223 13.08 5.90 3.58
N VAL A 224 13.45 6.01 2.31
CA VAL A 224 14.55 5.24 1.71
C VAL A 224 15.86 6.04 1.70
N ALA A 225 15.86 7.35 2.08
CA ALA A 225 16.94 8.33 1.86
C ALA A 225 18.18 8.19 2.76
N ASP A 226 18.19 7.33 3.74
CA ASP A 226 19.47 6.86 4.34
C ASP A 226 20.32 6.06 3.33
N ALA A 227 20.10 6.34 2.05
CA ALA A 227 20.41 5.58 0.85
C ALA A 227 21.70 6.01 0.15
N GLU A 228 22.75 6.39 0.87
CA GLU A 228 24.11 6.03 0.43
C GLU A 228 24.32 4.52 0.64
N ASP A 229 23.51 3.89 1.48
CA ASP A 229 23.52 2.47 1.76
C ASP A 229 22.82 1.68 0.63
N ARG A 230 23.66 1.09 -0.21
CA ARG A 230 23.20 0.06 -1.14
C ARG A 230 23.02 -1.23 -0.37
N THR A 231 21.99 -2.01 -0.74
CA THR A 231 21.81 -3.37 -0.23
C THR A 231 22.34 -4.36 -1.25
N LEU A 232 23.10 -5.37 -0.77
CA LEU A 232 23.44 -6.54 -1.54
C LEU A 232 22.61 -7.70 -1.01
N ARG A 233 21.74 -8.24 -1.86
CA ARG A 233 20.95 -9.44 -1.56
C ARG A 233 21.61 -10.65 -2.19
N LEU A 234 21.84 -11.67 -1.37
CA LEU A 234 22.49 -12.92 -1.75
C LEU A 234 21.54 -14.08 -1.48
N GLU A 235 21.42 -14.97 -2.46
CA GLU A 235 20.72 -16.26 -2.36
C GLU A 235 21.66 -17.35 -2.85
N VAL A 236 21.85 -18.41 -2.07
CA VAL A 236 22.76 -19.52 -2.36
C VAL A 236 22.03 -20.86 -2.40
N ALA A 237 22.65 -21.84 -3.06
CA ALA A 237 22.16 -23.21 -3.05
C ALA A 237 22.55 -23.88 -1.70
N GLY A 238 21.57 -24.03 -0.80
CA GLY A 238 21.79 -24.68 0.50
C GLY A 238 21.79 -23.69 1.67
N GLU A 239 22.46 -24.06 2.75
CA GLU A 239 22.59 -23.22 3.94
C GLU A 239 23.73 -22.23 3.79
N LEU A 240 23.54 -21.00 4.28
CA LEU A 240 24.55 -19.95 4.29
C LEU A 240 25.04 -19.68 5.71
N ASP A 241 26.36 -19.76 5.93
CA ASP A 241 26.99 -19.30 7.18
C ASP A 241 27.02 -17.75 7.19
N VAL A 242 25.91 -17.18 7.64
CA VAL A 242 25.73 -15.72 7.73
C VAL A 242 26.73 -15.08 8.69
N ASP A 243 27.06 -15.75 9.79
CA ASP A 243 27.99 -15.24 10.79
C ASP A 243 29.43 -15.27 10.27
N GLY A 244 29.79 -16.32 9.50
CA GLY A 244 31.07 -16.42 8.81
C GLY A 244 31.26 -15.33 7.78
N LEU A 245 30.21 -15.09 6.96
CA LEU A 245 30.22 -14.03 5.97
C LEU A 245 30.32 -12.64 6.64
N ALA A 246 29.56 -12.40 7.72
CA ALA A 246 29.61 -11.12 8.45
C ALA A 246 31.02 -10.83 9.01
N ARG A 247 31.71 -11.86 9.56
CA ARG A 247 33.11 -11.73 10.04
C ARG A 247 34.07 -11.41 8.91
N ALA A 248 33.89 -12.00 7.74
CA ALA A 248 34.73 -11.77 6.58
C ALA A 248 34.59 -10.37 5.97
N LEU A 249 33.35 -9.82 6.00
CA LEU A 249 33.07 -8.50 5.46
C LEU A 249 33.44 -7.34 6.40
N GLY A 250 33.62 -7.63 7.70
CA GLY A 250 34.02 -6.65 8.71
C GLY A 250 32.85 -5.83 9.30
N PRO A 251 33.13 -4.98 10.31
CA PRO A 251 32.13 -4.34 11.14
C PRO A 251 31.37 -3.17 10.47
N GLU A 252 31.85 -2.67 9.33
CA GLU A 252 31.21 -1.57 8.59
C GLU A 252 30.00 -2.04 7.78
N LEU A 253 29.84 -3.35 7.59
CA LEU A 253 28.76 -3.97 6.84
C LEU A 253 27.94 -4.85 7.77
N GLN A 254 26.62 -4.67 7.76
CA GLN A 254 25.70 -5.52 8.50
C GLN A 254 25.19 -6.63 7.59
N VAL A 255 25.39 -7.88 7.99
CA VAL A 255 24.86 -9.05 7.29
C VAL A 255 23.68 -9.58 8.10
N ARG A 256 22.50 -9.66 7.47
CA ARG A 256 21.25 -10.11 8.08
C ARG A 256 20.76 -11.35 7.36
N ALA A 257 20.40 -12.37 8.10
CA ALA A 257 19.74 -13.55 7.52
C ALA A 257 18.36 -13.16 6.99
N ALA A 258 18.03 -13.61 5.76
CA ALA A 258 16.73 -13.41 5.12
C ALA A 258 16.05 -14.75 4.79
N GLY A 259 16.55 -15.87 5.34
CA GLY A 259 16.08 -17.23 5.14
C GLY A 259 17.24 -18.23 5.21
N ALA A 260 16.96 -19.53 5.08
CA ALA A 260 17.95 -20.60 5.28
C ALA A 260 19.16 -20.54 4.31
N GLY A 261 19.00 -19.97 3.13
CA GLY A 261 20.08 -19.82 2.13
C GLY A 261 20.17 -18.40 1.58
N SER A 262 19.70 -17.39 2.33
CA SER A 262 19.69 -16.02 1.86
C SER A 262 20.08 -15.03 2.95
N CYS A 263 20.77 -13.97 2.54
CA CYS A 263 21.09 -12.85 3.41
C CYS A 263 21.03 -11.50 2.67
N THR A 264 20.92 -10.45 3.45
CA THR A 264 21.03 -9.06 2.99
C THR A 264 22.24 -8.42 3.66
N VAL A 265 23.14 -7.84 2.86
CA VAL A 265 24.27 -7.02 3.33
C VAL A 265 23.88 -5.56 3.18
N VAL A 266 23.92 -4.81 4.28
CA VAL A 266 23.55 -3.39 4.37
C VAL A 266 24.77 -2.57 4.79
N GLY A 267 24.93 -1.40 4.20
CA GLY A 267 26.01 -0.45 4.43
C GLY A 267 26.57 0.09 3.13
N THR A 268 27.80 0.61 3.17
CA THR A 268 28.44 1.16 1.96
C THR A 268 28.87 0.04 1.00
N VAL A 269 27.85 -0.55 0.31
CA VAL A 269 28.08 -1.65 -0.64
C VAL A 269 28.64 -1.10 -1.95
N GLY A 270 29.87 -1.49 -2.27
CA GLY A 270 30.57 -1.12 -3.49
C GLY A 270 31.12 -2.32 -4.26
N PRO A 271 31.90 -2.08 -5.33
CA PRO A 271 32.53 -3.15 -6.10
C PRO A 271 33.43 -4.05 -5.26
N THR A 272 34.10 -3.49 -4.25
CA THR A 272 34.95 -4.22 -3.31
C THR A 272 34.17 -5.16 -2.42
N THR A 273 32.99 -4.73 -1.98
CA THR A 273 32.05 -5.57 -1.19
C THR A 273 31.57 -6.76 -2.02
N VAL A 274 31.18 -6.52 -3.27
CA VAL A 274 30.75 -7.59 -4.19
C VAL A 274 31.89 -8.61 -4.40
N ALA A 275 33.12 -8.11 -4.64
CA ALA A 275 34.31 -8.97 -4.80
C ALA A 275 34.57 -9.78 -3.54
N ALA A 276 34.50 -9.20 -2.34
CA ALA A 276 34.68 -9.89 -1.07
C ALA A 276 33.64 -10.99 -0.84
N VAL A 277 32.35 -10.69 -1.10
CA VAL A 277 31.27 -11.68 -0.99
C VAL A 277 31.50 -12.85 -1.94
N THR A 278 31.83 -12.58 -3.21
CA THR A 278 32.04 -13.65 -4.20
C THR A 278 33.31 -14.47 -3.93
N ALA A 279 34.36 -13.85 -3.41
CA ALA A 279 35.59 -14.56 -2.99
C ALA A 279 35.28 -15.48 -1.81
N TRP A 280 34.58 -14.99 -0.79
CA TRP A 280 34.17 -15.79 0.36
C TRP A 280 33.32 -17.00 -0.05
N LEU A 281 32.34 -16.81 -0.96
CA LEU A 281 31.53 -17.91 -1.49
C LEU A 281 32.39 -18.98 -2.21
N ALA A 282 33.38 -18.55 -2.99
CA ALA A 282 34.28 -19.44 -3.70
C ALA A 282 35.15 -20.26 -2.72
N GLU A 283 35.65 -19.63 -1.63
CA GLU A 283 36.43 -20.31 -0.58
C GLU A 283 35.61 -21.38 0.17
N HIS A 284 34.27 -21.19 0.25
CA HIS A 284 33.37 -22.11 0.94
C HIS A 284 32.60 -23.05 -0.01
N ASP A 285 33.05 -23.15 -1.26
CA ASP A 285 32.41 -23.97 -2.31
C ASP A 285 30.87 -23.76 -2.40
N THR A 286 30.43 -22.52 -2.22
CA THR A 286 29.03 -22.15 -2.16
C THR A 286 28.65 -21.41 -3.42
N LEU A 287 27.67 -21.94 -4.17
CA LEU A 287 27.19 -21.32 -5.42
C LEU A 287 26.11 -20.27 -5.15
N ALA A 288 26.35 -19.04 -5.59
CA ALA A 288 25.30 -18.01 -5.62
C ALA A 288 24.26 -18.33 -6.69
N ILE A 289 23.00 -18.47 -6.29
CA ILE A 289 21.85 -18.56 -7.21
C ILE A 289 21.49 -17.17 -7.72
N ARG A 290 21.50 -16.19 -6.81
CA ARG A 290 21.21 -14.80 -7.12
C ARG A 290 22.08 -13.89 -6.28
N LEU A 291 22.65 -12.87 -6.91
CA LEU A 291 23.34 -11.77 -6.25
C LEU A 291 22.84 -10.48 -6.89
N THR A 292 22.20 -9.63 -6.10
CA THR A 292 21.63 -8.38 -6.57
C THR A 292 22.14 -7.23 -5.71
N VAL A 293 22.67 -6.19 -6.35
CA VAL A 293 23.02 -4.94 -5.68
C VAL A 293 22.03 -3.88 -6.11
N GLY A 294 21.33 -3.31 -5.16
CA GLY A 294 20.28 -2.31 -5.40
C GLY A 294 20.35 -1.16 -4.40
N ARG A 295 19.47 -0.19 -4.59
CA ARG A 295 19.19 0.80 -3.56
C ARG A 295 18.34 0.14 -2.46
N ARG A 296 18.39 0.71 -1.27
CA ARG A 296 17.48 0.36 -0.18
C ARG A 296 16.02 0.52 -0.66
N THR A 297 15.16 -0.37 -0.26
CA THR A 297 13.72 -0.39 -0.61
C THR A 297 12.87 -0.13 0.62
N LEU A 298 11.57 0.13 0.44
CA LEU A 298 10.63 0.19 1.57
C LEU A 298 10.59 -1.13 2.36
N GLU A 299 10.86 -2.27 1.69
CA GLU A 299 10.97 -3.56 2.36
C GLU A 299 12.13 -3.59 3.37
N ASP A 300 13.29 -3.08 2.98
CA ASP A 300 14.45 -2.97 3.88
C ASP A 300 14.14 -2.04 5.07
N VAL A 301 13.46 -0.92 4.81
CA VAL A 301 13.01 0.01 5.87
C VAL A 301 12.04 -0.68 6.83
N PHE A 302 11.07 -1.40 6.30
CA PHE A 302 10.09 -2.12 7.11
C PHE A 302 10.74 -3.20 7.98
N LEU A 303 11.65 -3.98 7.40
CA LEU A 303 12.44 -5.00 8.12
C LEU A 303 13.24 -4.38 9.27
N ASP A 304 13.87 -3.22 9.03
CA ASP A 304 14.64 -2.51 10.04
C ASP A 304 13.77 -2.04 11.21
N LEU A 305 12.57 -1.52 10.91
CA LEU A 305 11.66 -1.00 11.93
C LEU A 305 10.95 -2.08 12.73
N THR A 306 10.68 -3.23 12.13
CA THR A 306 9.83 -4.27 12.74
C THR A 306 10.56 -5.55 13.12
N GLY A 307 11.74 -5.78 12.53
CA GLY A 307 12.49 -7.04 12.65
C GLY A 307 11.78 -8.25 12.00
N ARG A 308 10.82 -8.01 11.11
CA ARG A 308 9.96 -9.04 10.48
C ARG A 308 9.72 -8.73 9.01
N GLU A 309 9.68 -9.76 8.16
CA GLU A 309 9.19 -9.64 6.79
C GLU A 309 7.66 -9.43 6.76
N LEU A 310 7.18 -8.69 5.76
CA LEU A 310 5.75 -8.66 5.42
C LEU A 310 5.36 -10.01 4.81
N ARG A 311 4.49 -10.73 5.48
CA ARG A 311 3.86 -11.96 4.98
C ARG A 311 2.38 -11.76 4.76
#